data_4c27a009e55ea36d6916bd3d4f8ab07f
#
_entry.id   4c27a009e55ea36d6916bd3d4f8ab07f
#
_cell.length_a   1.000
_cell.length_b   1.000
_cell.length_c   1.000
_cell.angle_alpha   90.00
_cell.angle_beta   90.00
_cell.angle_gamma   90.00
#
_symmetry.space_group_name_H-M   'P 1'
#
loop_
_entity.id
_entity.type
_entity.pdbx_description
1 polymer ?
#
loop_
_entity_poly.entity_id
_entity_poly.type
_entity_poly.pdbx_seq_one_letter_code
_entity_poly.pdbx_strand_id
1 'polypeptide(L)'
;MNKLHLVLLVLLVIAATVCTPLVFAEGEIPADVSLETLDYIVDHSAQYEKLRQAKIDSCKALIASSDDISKSGLYNQLFGFYYGFQSDSAITCARKGLEYARKCNNKTDEISSIIHLATLYQVTGCYFDSKRLLDNLDHSQMNSSQLYDIYSCYANIYDALEQIACDSILAEEYTANYNSYRDSLLTIDPENVFFRTGILVDKGRLVEALQTMKPYCDSLDVNDPIMGAAAYVVSGIYREMNKTSLEKEYLIKSCHSDLMHANREYISLTRLAEILYEEGDIVRAYNYLNRSIEDASYCKALQRMDMAAPMLSIVNTSYKRMNSRWLKFLSGISLSLIHI
;
A
#
# COMPACT_ATOMS: atom_id res chain seq x y z
N MET A 1 33.61 33.38 -31.51
CA MET A 1 32.88 32.80 -30.34
C MET A 1 33.89 31.99 -29.56
N ASN A 2 34.19 32.35 -28.32
CA ASN A 2 35.21 31.72 -27.50
C ASN A 2 34.80 30.28 -27.18
N LYS A 3 35.71 29.29 -27.28
CA LYS A 3 35.45 27.87 -26.99
C LYS A 3 34.75 27.68 -25.64
N LEU A 4 35.05 28.54 -24.67
CA LEU A 4 34.39 28.57 -23.37
C LEU A 4 32.87 28.89 -23.45
N HIS A 5 32.49 29.82 -24.34
CA HIS A 5 31.07 30.14 -24.57
C HIS A 5 30.29 29.01 -25.25
N LEU A 6 30.94 28.26 -26.15
CA LEU A 6 30.35 27.10 -26.79
C LEU A 6 30.12 25.93 -25.79
N VAL A 7 31.08 25.68 -24.88
CA VAL A 7 31.00 24.68 -23.85
C VAL A 7 29.91 25.04 -22.79
N LEU A 8 29.84 26.31 -22.39
CA LEU A 8 28.78 26.80 -21.50
C LEU A 8 27.42 26.69 -22.15
N LEU A 9 27.30 26.98 -23.45
CA LEU A 9 26.04 26.86 -24.19
C LEU A 9 25.60 25.40 -24.34
N VAL A 10 26.53 24.46 -24.58
CA VAL A 10 26.26 23.03 -24.63
C VAL A 10 25.86 22.48 -23.25
N LEU A 11 26.53 22.93 -22.18
CA LEU A 11 26.16 22.54 -20.80
C LEU A 11 24.79 23.11 -20.40
N LEU A 12 24.47 24.35 -20.81
CA LEU A 12 23.14 24.95 -20.60
C LEU A 12 22.04 24.23 -21.40
N VAL A 13 22.33 23.82 -22.64
CA VAL A 13 21.39 23.06 -23.49
C VAL A 13 21.18 21.64 -22.90
N ILE A 14 22.25 20.98 -22.45
CA ILE A 14 22.15 19.66 -21.78
C ILE A 14 21.36 19.79 -20.47
N ALA A 15 21.60 20.84 -19.67
CA ALA A 15 20.85 21.08 -18.45
C ALA A 15 19.36 21.41 -18.72
N ALA A 16 19.07 22.10 -19.83
CA ALA A 16 17.69 22.44 -20.21
C ALA A 16 16.93 21.26 -20.85
N THR A 17 17.63 20.27 -21.43
CA THR A 17 16.98 19.08 -22.02
C THR A 17 16.79 17.93 -21.02
N VAL A 18 17.43 18.00 -19.83
CA VAL A 18 17.43 16.90 -18.85
C VAL A 18 16.31 17.00 -17.82
N CYS A 19 15.65 18.14 -17.67
CA CYS A 19 14.50 18.25 -16.75
C CYS A 19 13.58 19.42 -17.14
N THR A 20 12.54 19.15 -17.90
CA THR A 20 11.27 19.83 -17.63
C THR A 20 10.51 18.96 -16.64
N PRO A 21 10.53 19.25 -15.32
CA PRO A 21 9.60 18.60 -14.42
C PRO A 21 8.19 18.95 -14.92
N LEU A 22 7.31 17.95 -15.00
CA LEU A 22 5.89 18.19 -15.16
C LEU A 22 5.47 19.11 -14.00
N VAL A 23 5.26 20.39 -14.29
CA VAL A 23 4.80 21.36 -13.29
C VAL A 23 3.29 21.28 -13.27
N PHE A 24 2.75 20.46 -12.35
CA PHE A 24 1.34 20.53 -12.01
C PHE A 24 1.09 21.73 -11.10
N ALA A 25 -0.06 22.39 -11.27
CA ALA A 25 -0.47 23.43 -10.33
C ALA A 25 -0.65 22.82 -8.93
N GLU A 26 -0.29 23.58 -7.88
CA GLU A 26 -0.41 23.13 -6.49
C GLU A 26 -1.88 22.73 -6.21
N GLY A 27 -2.15 21.43 -5.99
CA GLY A 27 -3.48 20.88 -5.74
C GLY A 27 -4.20 20.27 -6.95
N GLU A 28 -3.63 20.28 -8.17
CA GLU A 28 -4.17 19.50 -9.29
C GLU A 28 -3.76 18.02 -9.15
N ILE A 29 -4.77 17.15 -9.19
CA ILE A 29 -4.58 15.71 -9.23
C ILE A 29 -4.19 15.35 -10.66
N PRO A 30 -3.03 14.73 -10.92
CA PRO A 30 -2.68 14.28 -12.26
C PRO A 30 -3.72 13.30 -12.79
N ALA A 31 -4.38 13.65 -13.89
CA ALA A 31 -5.40 12.80 -14.53
C ALA A 31 -4.77 11.62 -15.31
N ASP A 32 -3.49 11.75 -15.68
CA ASP A 32 -2.75 10.72 -16.40
C ASP A 32 -2.05 9.77 -15.42
N VAL A 33 -2.14 8.47 -15.67
CA VAL A 33 -1.53 7.41 -14.86
C VAL A 33 -0.29 6.88 -15.57
N SER A 34 0.86 7.52 -15.30
CA SER A 34 2.15 7.21 -15.89
C SER A 34 3.26 7.15 -14.83
N LEU A 35 4.47 6.71 -15.21
CA LEU A 35 5.63 6.75 -14.31
C LEU A 35 6.00 8.20 -13.95
N GLU A 36 5.85 9.13 -14.88
CA GLU A 36 6.15 10.55 -14.68
C GLU A 36 5.21 11.18 -13.66
N THR A 37 3.92 10.87 -13.72
CA THR A 37 2.96 11.32 -12.71
C THR A 37 3.17 10.65 -11.38
N LEU A 38 3.58 9.38 -11.37
CA LEU A 38 3.92 8.66 -10.14
C LEU A 38 5.17 9.27 -9.46
N ASP A 39 6.21 9.63 -10.23
CA ASP A 39 7.38 10.37 -9.71
C ASP A 39 6.93 11.67 -9.02
N TYR A 40 6.04 12.43 -9.68
CA TYR A 40 5.49 13.65 -9.10
C TYR A 40 4.75 13.40 -7.78
N ILE A 41 3.91 12.36 -7.72
CA ILE A 41 3.15 12.03 -6.51
C ILE A 41 4.07 11.60 -5.37
N VAL A 42 5.11 10.80 -5.65
CA VAL A 42 6.12 10.40 -4.67
C VAL A 42 6.84 11.62 -4.09
N ASP A 43 7.28 12.54 -4.95
CA ASP A 43 8.01 13.75 -4.54
C ASP A 43 7.11 14.75 -3.78
N HIS A 44 5.81 14.76 -4.07
CA HIS A 44 4.84 15.70 -3.50
C HIS A 44 3.84 15.04 -2.53
N SER A 45 4.16 13.87 -2.01
CA SER A 45 3.27 13.08 -1.14
C SER A 45 2.74 13.86 0.08
N ALA A 46 3.50 14.82 0.60
CA ALA A 46 3.10 15.67 1.72
C ALA A 46 1.77 16.43 1.49
N GLN A 47 1.40 16.74 0.23
CA GLN A 47 0.11 17.39 -0.06
C GLN A 47 -1.08 16.44 0.17
N TYR A 48 -0.95 15.16 -0.19
CA TYR A 48 -1.99 14.15 0.02
C TYR A 48 -2.12 13.78 1.50
N GLU A 49 -0.98 13.74 2.21
CA GLU A 49 -0.95 13.56 3.66
C GLU A 49 -1.67 14.69 4.40
N LYS A 50 -1.52 15.95 3.96
CA LYS A 50 -2.26 17.11 4.51
C LYS A 50 -3.77 16.98 4.33
N LEU A 51 -4.24 16.47 3.18
CA LEU A 51 -5.67 16.23 2.95
C LEU A 51 -6.24 15.19 3.92
N ARG A 52 -5.49 14.10 4.15
CA ARG A 52 -5.86 13.07 5.14
C ARG A 52 -5.83 13.63 6.55
N GLN A 53 -4.80 14.41 6.90
CA GLN A 53 -4.67 15.06 8.19
C GLN A 53 -5.84 16.01 8.49
N ALA A 54 -6.32 16.75 7.50
CA ALA A 54 -7.49 17.63 7.65
C ALA A 54 -8.78 16.84 8.02
N LYS A 55 -8.98 15.65 7.44
CA LYS A 55 -10.09 14.75 7.82
C LYS A 55 -9.94 14.27 9.27
N ILE A 56 -8.71 13.91 9.68
CA ILE A 56 -8.38 13.50 11.04
C ILE A 56 -8.68 14.63 12.03
N ASP A 57 -8.24 15.84 11.74
CA ASP A 57 -8.42 16.99 12.62
C ASP A 57 -9.89 17.39 12.75
N SER A 58 -10.65 17.33 11.67
CA SER A 58 -12.11 17.53 11.68
C SER A 58 -12.82 16.50 12.56
N CYS A 59 -12.46 15.21 12.45
CA CYS A 59 -13.04 14.17 13.30
C CYS A 59 -12.66 14.34 14.77
N LYS A 60 -11.43 14.73 15.08
CA LYS A 60 -10.99 15.06 16.46
C LYS A 60 -11.77 16.22 17.05
N ALA A 61 -12.06 17.26 16.27
CA ALA A 61 -12.89 18.39 16.72
C ALA A 61 -14.31 17.94 17.06
N LEU A 62 -14.90 17.04 16.25
CA LEU A 62 -16.20 16.44 16.55
C LEU A 62 -16.18 15.63 17.85
N ILE A 63 -15.16 14.80 18.08
CA ILE A 63 -14.99 14.02 19.32
C ILE A 63 -14.91 14.94 20.54
N ALA A 64 -14.20 16.06 20.43
CA ALA A 64 -14.03 17.00 21.55
C ALA A 64 -15.34 17.69 21.96
N SER A 65 -16.28 17.87 21.02
CA SER A 65 -17.57 18.52 21.27
C SER A 65 -18.73 17.53 21.51
N SER A 66 -18.49 16.21 21.36
CA SER A 66 -19.54 15.18 21.45
C SER A 66 -19.75 14.67 22.87
N ASP A 67 -20.93 14.14 23.14
CA ASP A 67 -21.25 13.38 24.35
C ASP A 67 -20.55 11.99 24.34
N ASP A 68 -20.53 11.34 25.49
CA ASP A 68 -19.85 10.05 25.63
C ASP A 68 -20.49 8.93 24.81
N ILE A 69 -21.80 9.02 24.53
CA ILE A 69 -22.53 8.00 23.74
C ILE A 69 -22.05 8.01 22.29
N SER A 70 -21.84 9.18 21.71
CA SER A 70 -21.39 9.35 20.33
C SER A 70 -19.91 9.06 20.13
N LYS A 71 -19.10 9.12 21.19
CA LYS A 71 -17.63 9.01 21.09
C LYS A 71 -17.16 7.66 20.57
N SER A 72 -17.82 6.55 20.93
CA SER A 72 -17.40 5.23 20.44
C SER A 72 -17.43 5.14 18.92
N GLY A 73 -18.54 5.55 18.30
CA GLY A 73 -18.66 5.59 16.83
C GLY A 73 -17.69 6.56 16.17
N LEU A 74 -17.48 7.75 16.78
CA LEU A 74 -16.50 8.71 16.25
C LEU A 74 -15.04 8.22 16.35
N TYR A 75 -14.68 7.49 17.41
CA TYR A 75 -13.37 6.85 17.48
C TYR A 75 -13.22 5.72 16.47
N ASN A 76 -14.27 4.96 16.17
CA ASN A 76 -14.27 3.97 15.09
C ASN A 76 -14.12 4.64 13.72
N GLN A 77 -14.74 5.80 13.48
CA GLN A 77 -14.52 6.59 12.27
C GLN A 77 -13.09 7.14 12.20
N LEU A 78 -12.56 7.68 13.31
CA LEU A 78 -11.20 8.20 13.40
C LEU A 78 -10.16 7.09 13.17
N PHE A 79 -10.44 5.87 13.64
CA PHE A 79 -9.64 4.69 13.32
C PHE A 79 -9.51 4.51 11.79
N GLY A 80 -10.61 4.58 11.03
CA GLY A 80 -10.58 4.47 9.57
C GLY A 80 -9.70 5.52 8.90
N PHE A 81 -9.63 6.75 9.45
CA PHE A 81 -8.72 7.77 8.95
C PHE A 81 -7.25 7.52 9.29
N TYR A 82 -6.95 6.77 10.36
CA TYR A 82 -5.59 6.41 10.73
C TYR A 82 -5.14 5.06 10.17
N TYR A 83 -6.07 4.17 9.82
CA TYR A 83 -5.76 2.85 9.25
C TYR A 83 -5.00 2.99 7.91
N GLY A 84 -3.89 2.26 7.76
CA GLY A 84 -3.00 2.38 6.61
C GLY A 84 -2.23 3.72 6.51
N PHE A 85 -2.35 4.61 7.52
CA PHE A 85 -1.62 5.88 7.58
C PHE A 85 -0.72 5.99 8.81
N GLN A 86 -1.23 5.72 10.02
CA GLN A 86 -0.47 5.78 11.27
C GLN A 86 -1.00 4.78 12.31
N SER A 87 -0.36 3.61 12.40
CA SER A 87 -0.86 2.49 13.20
C SER A 87 -0.94 2.77 14.70
N ASP A 88 0.01 3.50 15.30
CA ASP A 88 -0.04 3.83 16.73
C ASP A 88 -1.27 4.67 17.10
N SER A 89 -1.61 5.63 16.24
CA SER A 89 -2.80 6.46 16.43
C SER A 89 -4.07 5.66 16.19
N ALA A 90 -4.08 4.76 15.19
CA ALA A 90 -5.19 3.86 14.93
C ALA A 90 -5.45 2.91 16.12
N ILE A 91 -4.40 2.30 16.72
CA ILE A 91 -4.50 1.49 17.94
C ILE A 91 -5.10 2.29 19.08
N THR A 92 -4.62 3.54 19.25
CA THR A 92 -5.15 4.43 20.30
C THR A 92 -6.62 4.73 20.09
N CYS A 93 -7.06 4.97 18.84
CA CYS A 93 -8.46 5.19 18.52
C CYS A 93 -9.32 3.96 18.79
N ALA A 94 -8.88 2.77 18.36
CA ALA A 94 -9.61 1.53 18.62
C ALA A 94 -9.76 1.25 20.12
N ARG A 95 -8.71 1.49 20.94
CA ARG A 95 -8.78 1.34 22.40
C ARG A 95 -9.74 2.34 23.06
N LYS A 96 -9.73 3.59 22.60
CA LYS A 96 -10.68 4.61 23.11
C LYS A 96 -12.12 4.32 22.66
N GLY A 97 -12.32 3.89 21.42
CA GLY A 97 -13.62 3.43 20.95
C GLY A 97 -14.16 2.31 21.82
N LEU A 98 -13.32 1.31 22.14
CA LEU A 98 -13.67 0.21 23.04
C LEU A 98 -14.01 0.68 24.46
N GLU A 99 -13.25 1.62 25.02
CA GLU A 99 -13.50 2.19 26.34
C GLU A 99 -14.87 2.87 26.42
N TYR A 100 -15.17 3.76 25.46
CA TYR A 100 -16.47 4.46 25.41
C TYR A 100 -17.64 3.52 25.09
N ALA A 101 -17.45 2.53 24.21
CA ALA A 101 -18.46 1.53 23.90
C ALA A 101 -18.85 0.75 25.16
N ARG A 102 -17.88 0.30 25.96
CA ARG A 102 -18.13 -0.38 27.24
C ARG A 102 -18.79 0.51 28.27
N LYS A 103 -18.31 1.76 28.40
CA LYS A 103 -18.89 2.75 29.33
C LYS A 103 -20.37 3.02 29.03
N CYS A 104 -20.76 3.03 27.77
CA CYS A 104 -22.13 3.33 27.34
C CYS A 104 -22.96 2.05 27.03
N ASN A 105 -22.42 0.85 27.27
CA ASN A 105 -23.05 -0.43 26.95
C ASN A 105 -23.42 -0.59 25.44
N ASN A 106 -22.65 0.03 24.54
CA ASN A 106 -22.83 -0.08 23.11
C ASN A 106 -22.09 -1.32 22.57
N LYS A 107 -22.81 -2.46 22.50
CA LYS A 107 -22.23 -3.74 22.06
C LYS A 107 -21.76 -3.73 20.62
N THR A 108 -22.43 -3.02 19.72
CA THR A 108 -22.05 -2.93 18.31
C THR A 108 -20.69 -2.25 18.16
N ASP A 109 -20.49 -1.10 18.78
CA ASP A 109 -19.21 -0.38 18.73
C ASP A 109 -18.12 -1.11 19.52
N GLU A 110 -18.46 -1.84 20.60
CA GLU A 110 -17.52 -2.69 21.33
C GLU A 110 -16.91 -3.75 20.41
N ILE A 111 -17.76 -4.49 19.67
CA ILE A 111 -17.33 -5.51 18.70
C ILE A 111 -16.49 -4.88 17.60
N SER A 112 -16.95 -3.79 16.99
CA SER A 112 -16.20 -3.08 15.93
C SER A 112 -14.83 -2.64 16.42
N SER A 113 -14.71 -2.10 17.62
CA SER A 113 -13.43 -1.66 18.19
C SER A 113 -12.47 -2.85 18.46
N ILE A 114 -13.01 -4.02 18.85
CA ILE A 114 -12.20 -5.25 19.03
C ILE A 114 -11.70 -5.76 17.67
N ILE A 115 -12.55 -5.75 16.64
CA ILE A 115 -12.16 -6.11 15.27
C ILE A 115 -11.06 -5.16 14.78
N HIS A 116 -11.21 -3.85 14.98
CA HIS A 116 -10.19 -2.87 14.61
C HIS A 116 -8.85 -3.13 15.30
N LEU A 117 -8.84 -3.50 16.58
CA LEU A 117 -7.61 -3.89 17.28
C LEU A 117 -7.01 -5.17 16.70
N ALA A 118 -7.83 -6.17 16.41
CA ALA A 118 -7.38 -7.42 15.81
C ALA A 118 -6.75 -7.18 14.43
N THR A 119 -7.40 -6.35 13.59
CA THR A 119 -6.88 -5.97 12.28
C THR A 119 -5.50 -5.32 12.38
N LEU A 120 -5.31 -4.38 13.32
CA LEU A 120 -4.00 -3.73 13.50
C LEU A 120 -2.93 -4.68 14.06
N TYR A 121 -3.31 -5.58 14.94
CA TYR A 121 -2.38 -6.60 15.45
C TYR A 121 -1.94 -7.54 14.33
N GLN A 122 -2.84 -7.89 13.39
CA GLN A 122 -2.50 -8.66 12.20
C GLN A 122 -1.50 -7.89 11.31
N VAL A 123 -1.76 -6.63 10.97
CA VAL A 123 -0.87 -5.78 10.15
C VAL A 123 0.51 -5.61 10.77
N THR A 124 0.57 -5.50 12.10
CA THR A 124 1.84 -5.34 12.84
C THR A 124 2.53 -6.67 13.16
N GLY A 125 2.07 -7.80 12.61
CA GLY A 125 2.68 -9.12 12.79
C GLY A 125 2.34 -9.83 14.12
N CYS A 126 1.45 -9.25 14.94
CA CYS A 126 1.00 -9.85 16.19
C CYS A 126 -0.17 -10.83 15.96
N TYR A 127 0.02 -11.82 15.08
CA TYR A 127 -1.04 -12.70 14.57
C TYR A 127 -1.77 -13.48 15.69
N PHE A 128 -1.04 -14.01 16.67
CA PHE A 128 -1.63 -14.76 17.79
C PHE A 128 -2.46 -13.88 18.72
N ASP A 129 -2.04 -12.64 18.96
CA ASP A 129 -2.81 -11.69 19.76
C ASP A 129 -4.06 -11.21 19.00
N SER A 130 -3.95 -11.01 17.68
CA SER A 130 -5.08 -10.72 16.80
C SER A 130 -6.12 -11.85 16.88
N LYS A 131 -5.68 -13.10 16.65
CA LYS A 131 -6.56 -14.28 16.73
C LYS A 131 -7.22 -14.41 18.10
N ARG A 132 -6.47 -14.23 19.19
CA ARG A 132 -7.01 -14.31 20.56
C ARG A 132 -8.12 -13.28 20.81
N LEU A 133 -8.03 -12.07 20.26
CA LEU A 133 -9.10 -11.06 20.36
C LEU A 133 -10.38 -11.55 19.68
N LEU A 134 -10.26 -12.14 18.50
CA LEU A 134 -11.41 -12.63 17.71
C LEU A 134 -12.02 -13.90 18.32
N ASP A 135 -11.21 -14.84 18.81
CA ASP A 135 -11.66 -16.09 19.46
C ASP A 135 -12.50 -15.84 20.73
N ASN A 136 -12.28 -14.69 21.39
CA ASN A 136 -13.03 -14.33 22.59
C ASN A 136 -14.38 -13.63 22.29
N LEU A 137 -14.74 -13.44 21.03
CA LEU A 137 -16.00 -12.86 20.65
C LEU A 137 -17.10 -13.94 20.50
N ASP A 138 -18.30 -13.62 20.94
CA ASP A 138 -19.48 -14.48 20.70
C ASP A 138 -20.05 -14.20 19.31
N HIS A 139 -19.66 -15.01 18.34
CA HIS A 139 -20.07 -14.87 16.94
C HIS A 139 -21.57 -15.06 16.73
N SER A 140 -22.30 -15.72 17.64
CA SER A 140 -23.75 -15.94 17.54
C SER A 140 -24.58 -14.66 17.67
N GLN A 141 -24.00 -13.62 18.24
CA GLN A 141 -24.62 -12.31 18.48
C GLN A 141 -24.33 -11.29 17.37
N MET A 142 -23.64 -11.68 16.29
CA MET A 142 -23.12 -10.75 15.31
C MET A 142 -23.99 -10.68 14.05
N ASN A 143 -24.02 -9.50 13.45
CA ASN A 143 -24.61 -9.32 12.13
C ASN A 143 -23.63 -9.74 11.01
N SER A 144 -24.16 -9.86 9.78
CA SER A 144 -23.36 -10.31 8.63
C SER A 144 -22.14 -9.43 8.35
N SER A 145 -22.22 -8.11 8.57
CA SER A 145 -21.08 -7.21 8.36
C SER A 145 -19.96 -7.49 9.36
N GLN A 146 -20.31 -7.67 10.64
CA GLN A 146 -19.32 -7.99 11.68
C GLN A 146 -18.68 -9.36 11.46
N LEU A 147 -19.47 -10.37 11.05
CA LEU A 147 -18.95 -11.69 10.69
C LEU A 147 -17.99 -11.60 9.47
N TYR A 148 -18.38 -10.79 8.48
CA TYR A 148 -17.51 -10.54 7.31
C TYR A 148 -16.16 -9.96 7.73
N ASP A 149 -16.14 -8.94 8.58
CA ASP A 149 -14.91 -8.30 9.05
C ASP A 149 -14.03 -9.28 9.85
N ILE A 150 -14.64 -10.10 10.72
CA ILE A 150 -13.97 -11.13 11.50
C ILE A 150 -13.35 -12.20 10.60
N TYR A 151 -14.11 -12.74 9.66
CA TYR A 151 -13.62 -13.78 8.75
C TYR A 151 -12.54 -13.23 7.81
N SER A 152 -12.66 -11.97 7.40
CA SER A 152 -11.59 -11.27 6.64
C SER A 152 -10.31 -11.18 7.47
N CYS A 153 -10.43 -10.84 8.75
CA CYS A 153 -9.27 -10.76 9.63
C CYS A 153 -8.61 -12.15 9.84
N TYR A 154 -9.40 -13.22 10.05
CA TYR A 154 -8.86 -14.58 10.12
C TYR A 154 -8.21 -15.02 8.81
N ALA A 155 -8.83 -14.76 7.67
CA ALA A 155 -8.25 -15.08 6.38
C ALA A 155 -6.87 -14.39 6.22
N ASN A 156 -6.79 -13.09 6.50
CA ASN A 156 -5.52 -12.34 6.41
C ASN A 156 -4.45 -12.85 7.41
N ILE A 157 -4.86 -13.30 8.62
CA ILE A 157 -3.93 -13.92 9.59
C ILE A 157 -3.35 -15.20 9.01
N TYR A 158 -4.18 -16.09 8.45
CA TYR A 158 -3.73 -17.37 7.94
C TYR A 158 -2.93 -17.25 6.65
N ASP A 159 -3.27 -16.28 5.77
CA ASP A 159 -2.46 -15.93 4.59
C ASP A 159 -1.05 -15.47 5.01
N ALA A 160 -0.95 -14.61 6.02
CA ALA A 160 0.34 -14.14 6.51
C ALA A 160 1.14 -15.25 7.22
N LEU A 161 0.47 -16.12 7.97
CA LEU A 161 1.12 -17.25 8.64
C LEU A 161 1.62 -18.31 7.65
N GLU A 162 0.90 -18.54 6.55
CA GLU A 162 1.32 -19.43 5.46
C GLU A 162 2.66 -18.98 4.87
N GLN A 163 2.79 -17.67 4.58
CA GLN A 163 4.00 -17.10 3.99
C GLN A 163 5.25 -17.20 4.87
N ILE A 164 5.09 -17.31 6.19
CA ILE A 164 6.20 -17.44 7.15
C ILE A 164 6.30 -18.84 7.75
N ALA A 165 5.53 -19.81 7.25
CA ALA A 165 5.55 -21.18 7.76
C ALA A 165 6.94 -21.81 7.60
N CYS A 166 7.42 -22.47 8.65
CA CYS A 166 8.76 -23.05 8.65
C CYS A 166 8.84 -24.41 7.95
N ASP A 167 7.71 -25.06 7.67
CA ASP A 167 7.62 -26.32 6.93
C ASP A 167 6.32 -26.43 6.12
N SER A 168 6.27 -27.40 5.19
CA SER A 168 5.14 -27.59 4.27
C SER A 168 3.87 -28.07 4.97
N ILE A 169 3.97 -28.82 6.08
CA ILE A 169 2.78 -29.33 6.80
C ILE A 169 2.05 -28.17 7.44
N LEU A 170 2.79 -27.27 8.08
CA LEU A 170 2.23 -26.07 8.69
C LEU A 170 1.67 -25.11 7.64
N ALA A 171 2.36 -24.95 6.50
CA ALA A 171 1.86 -24.16 5.38
C ALA A 171 0.52 -24.72 4.84
N GLU A 172 0.41 -26.04 4.66
CA GLU A 172 -0.83 -26.69 4.23
C GLU A 172 -1.97 -26.48 5.23
N GLU A 173 -1.70 -26.56 6.55
CA GLU A 173 -2.69 -26.28 7.60
C GLU A 173 -3.19 -24.83 7.52
N TYR A 174 -2.27 -23.86 7.37
CA TYR A 174 -2.64 -22.45 7.25
C TYR A 174 -3.43 -22.17 5.98
N THR A 175 -3.01 -22.76 4.84
CA THR A 175 -3.77 -22.66 3.58
C THR A 175 -5.18 -23.23 3.72
N ALA A 176 -5.35 -24.37 4.40
CA ALA A 176 -6.68 -24.95 4.64
C ALA A 176 -7.56 -24.03 5.47
N ASN A 177 -7.01 -23.42 6.53
CA ASN A 177 -7.74 -22.45 7.36
C ASN A 177 -8.10 -21.19 6.56
N TYR A 178 -7.17 -20.62 5.79
CA TYR A 178 -7.44 -19.50 4.87
C TYR A 178 -8.61 -19.81 3.95
N ASN A 179 -8.59 -20.97 3.28
CA ASN A 179 -9.66 -21.39 2.37
C ASN A 179 -11.01 -21.51 3.08
N SER A 180 -11.04 -22.05 4.29
CA SER A 180 -12.29 -22.18 5.09
C SER A 180 -12.92 -20.83 5.40
N TYR A 181 -12.10 -19.83 5.79
CA TYR A 181 -12.61 -18.48 6.05
C TYR A 181 -13.02 -17.76 4.75
N ARG A 182 -12.29 -17.95 3.66
CA ARG A 182 -12.67 -17.43 2.34
C ARG A 182 -14.02 -18.00 1.87
N ASP A 183 -14.26 -19.28 2.07
CA ASP A 183 -15.55 -19.91 1.75
C ASP A 183 -16.69 -19.33 2.63
N SER A 184 -16.39 -19.05 3.90
CA SER A 184 -17.33 -18.38 4.81
C SER A 184 -17.66 -16.96 4.35
N LEU A 185 -16.66 -16.20 3.87
CA LEU A 185 -16.83 -14.86 3.31
C LEU A 185 -17.71 -14.89 2.05
N LEU A 186 -17.53 -15.87 1.16
CA LEU A 186 -18.36 -16.06 -0.03
C LEU A 186 -19.78 -16.51 0.30
N THR A 187 -20.01 -17.12 1.46
CA THR A 187 -21.38 -17.41 1.93
C THR A 187 -22.09 -16.12 2.33
N ILE A 188 -21.36 -15.12 2.88
CA ILE A 188 -21.92 -13.81 3.25
C ILE A 188 -22.10 -12.92 2.02
N ASP A 189 -21.09 -12.88 1.15
CA ASP A 189 -21.06 -12.06 -0.08
C ASP A 189 -20.64 -12.91 -1.29
N PRO A 190 -21.59 -13.65 -1.90
CA PRO A 190 -21.30 -14.54 -3.03
C PRO A 190 -20.80 -13.82 -4.29
N GLU A 191 -21.11 -12.54 -4.43
CA GLU A 191 -20.72 -11.74 -5.60
C GLU A 191 -19.40 -10.99 -5.40
N ASN A 192 -18.71 -11.20 -4.27
CA ASN A 192 -17.44 -10.53 -4.01
C ASN A 192 -16.40 -10.86 -5.08
N VAL A 193 -16.06 -9.85 -5.88
CA VAL A 193 -15.18 -9.98 -7.03
C VAL A 193 -13.76 -10.40 -6.64
N PHE A 194 -13.24 -9.93 -5.48
CA PHE A 194 -11.89 -10.25 -5.02
C PHE A 194 -11.75 -11.73 -4.66
N PHE A 195 -12.66 -12.26 -3.84
CA PHE A 195 -12.60 -13.67 -3.43
C PHE A 195 -12.87 -14.62 -4.58
N ARG A 196 -13.84 -14.30 -5.45
CA ARG A 196 -14.09 -15.07 -6.69
C ARG A 196 -12.85 -15.12 -7.58
N THR A 197 -12.18 -13.99 -7.75
CA THR A 197 -10.93 -13.90 -8.51
C THR A 197 -9.83 -14.74 -7.86
N GLY A 198 -9.64 -14.65 -6.55
CA GLY A 198 -8.64 -15.43 -5.81
C GLY A 198 -8.82 -16.94 -6.04
N ILE A 199 -10.04 -17.47 -5.93
CA ILE A 199 -10.32 -18.89 -6.22
C ILE A 199 -9.96 -19.28 -7.66
N LEU A 200 -10.20 -18.41 -8.62
CA LEU A 200 -9.84 -18.69 -10.02
C LEU A 200 -8.32 -18.70 -10.22
N VAL A 201 -7.60 -17.81 -9.55
CA VAL A 201 -6.12 -17.78 -9.56
C VAL A 201 -5.56 -19.06 -8.95
N ASP A 202 -6.04 -19.46 -7.77
CA ASP A 202 -5.59 -20.69 -7.09
C ASP A 202 -5.81 -21.96 -7.94
N LYS A 203 -6.87 -21.96 -8.74
CA LYS A 203 -7.18 -23.04 -9.70
C LYS A 203 -6.40 -22.94 -11.03
N GLY A 204 -5.51 -21.96 -11.17
CA GLY A 204 -4.78 -21.69 -12.41
C GLY A 204 -5.65 -21.18 -13.57
N ARG A 205 -6.91 -20.76 -13.29
CA ARG A 205 -7.87 -20.28 -14.31
C ARG A 205 -7.66 -18.77 -14.54
N LEU A 206 -6.43 -18.39 -14.92
CA LEU A 206 -5.98 -16.99 -14.97
C LEU A 206 -6.78 -16.13 -15.97
N VAL A 207 -7.20 -16.70 -17.11
CA VAL A 207 -8.02 -15.96 -18.09
C VAL A 207 -9.37 -15.59 -17.51
N GLU A 208 -10.01 -16.50 -16.80
CA GLU A 208 -11.31 -16.26 -16.18
C GLU A 208 -11.18 -15.31 -14.96
N ALA A 209 -10.09 -15.44 -14.19
CA ALA A 209 -9.76 -14.50 -13.14
C ALA A 209 -9.64 -13.07 -13.69
N LEU A 210 -8.95 -12.90 -14.82
CA LEU A 210 -8.82 -11.61 -15.49
C LEU A 210 -10.17 -11.10 -16.02
N GLN A 211 -10.99 -11.97 -16.61
CA GLN A 211 -12.35 -11.62 -17.08
C GLN A 211 -13.27 -11.19 -15.94
N THR A 212 -13.03 -11.67 -14.72
CA THR A 212 -13.79 -11.32 -13.51
C THR A 212 -13.31 -9.98 -12.93
N MET A 213 -12.00 -9.80 -12.73
CA MET A 213 -11.45 -8.68 -11.98
C MET A 213 -11.21 -7.43 -12.82
N LYS A 214 -10.72 -7.60 -14.06
CA LYS A 214 -10.34 -6.46 -14.90
C LYS A 214 -11.51 -5.52 -15.24
N PRO A 215 -12.71 -5.99 -15.65
CA PRO A 215 -13.85 -5.10 -15.89
C PRO A 215 -14.26 -4.31 -14.64
N TYR A 216 -14.20 -4.93 -13.46
CA TYR A 216 -14.46 -4.25 -12.19
C TYR A 216 -13.42 -3.16 -11.95
N CYS A 217 -12.13 -3.48 -12.02
CA CYS A 217 -11.05 -2.52 -11.86
C CYS A 217 -11.16 -1.35 -12.85
N ASP A 218 -11.43 -1.63 -14.14
CA ASP A 218 -11.52 -0.60 -15.18
C ASP A 218 -12.80 0.27 -15.05
N SER A 219 -13.80 -0.16 -14.28
CA SER A 219 -15.02 0.62 -14.00
C SER A 219 -14.88 1.59 -12.82
N LEU A 220 -13.83 1.45 -12.02
CA LEU A 220 -13.58 2.32 -10.86
C LEU A 220 -13.06 3.69 -11.30
N ASP A 221 -13.47 4.73 -10.58
CA ASP A 221 -12.85 6.06 -10.71
C ASP A 221 -11.40 6.02 -10.18
N VAL A 222 -10.51 6.80 -10.78
CA VAL A 222 -9.10 6.87 -10.36
C VAL A 222 -8.95 7.33 -8.89
N ASN A 223 -9.92 8.08 -8.40
CA ASN A 223 -9.97 8.55 -7.00
C ASN A 223 -10.70 7.59 -6.06
N ASP A 224 -11.16 6.42 -6.54
CA ASP A 224 -11.77 5.43 -5.67
C ASP A 224 -10.69 4.75 -4.82
N PRO A 225 -10.79 4.75 -3.48
CA PRO A 225 -9.80 4.11 -2.61
C PRO A 225 -9.59 2.61 -2.89
N ILE A 226 -10.60 1.91 -3.46
CA ILE A 226 -10.51 0.49 -3.79
C ILE A 226 -9.68 0.23 -5.06
N MET A 227 -9.46 1.26 -5.89
CA MET A 227 -8.69 1.17 -7.13
C MET A 227 -7.28 0.58 -6.88
N GLY A 228 -6.62 0.99 -5.80
CA GLY A 228 -5.29 0.48 -5.42
C GLY A 228 -5.28 -1.04 -5.29
N ALA A 229 -6.21 -1.58 -4.51
CA ALA A 229 -6.34 -3.02 -4.30
C ALA A 229 -6.78 -3.75 -5.59
N ALA A 230 -7.75 -3.20 -6.32
CA ALA A 230 -8.25 -3.81 -7.55
C ALA A 230 -7.16 -3.91 -8.62
N ALA A 231 -6.41 -2.84 -8.84
CA ALA A 231 -5.31 -2.81 -9.79
C ALA A 231 -4.17 -3.75 -9.37
N TYR A 232 -3.87 -3.84 -8.07
CA TYR A 232 -2.87 -4.79 -7.56
C TYR A 232 -3.25 -6.25 -7.87
N VAL A 233 -4.52 -6.64 -7.67
CA VAL A 233 -4.98 -7.99 -8.01
C VAL A 233 -4.85 -8.26 -9.51
N VAL A 234 -5.24 -7.32 -10.39
CA VAL A 234 -5.06 -7.47 -11.85
C VAL A 234 -3.57 -7.60 -12.21
N SER A 235 -2.70 -6.82 -11.56
CA SER A 235 -1.24 -6.91 -11.78
C SER A 235 -0.71 -8.30 -11.42
N GLY A 236 -1.17 -8.87 -10.29
CA GLY A 236 -0.84 -10.23 -9.86
C GLY A 236 -1.25 -11.30 -10.88
N ILE A 237 -2.43 -11.19 -11.47
CA ILE A 237 -2.87 -12.12 -12.53
C ILE A 237 -1.95 -12.01 -13.76
N TYR A 238 -1.58 -10.80 -14.18
CA TYR A 238 -0.65 -10.62 -15.29
C TYR A 238 0.76 -11.15 -14.98
N ARG A 239 1.21 -11.06 -13.74
CA ARG A 239 2.47 -11.67 -13.26
C ARG A 239 2.44 -13.18 -13.44
N GLU A 240 1.37 -13.86 -12.96
CA GLU A 240 1.19 -15.29 -13.12
C GLU A 240 1.12 -15.71 -14.62
N MET A 241 0.62 -14.82 -15.49
CA MET A 241 0.62 -15.01 -16.94
C MET A 241 1.95 -14.65 -17.61
N ASN A 242 2.99 -14.24 -16.87
CA ASN A 242 4.29 -13.76 -17.36
C ASN A 242 4.16 -12.58 -18.36
N LYS A 243 3.23 -11.65 -18.11
CA LYS A 243 2.98 -10.46 -18.93
C LYS A 243 3.47 -9.19 -18.23
N THR A 244 4.78 -9.06 -18.07
CA THR A 244 5.44 -8.02 -17.28
C THR A 244 5.02 -6.59 -17.67
N SER A 245 4.83 -6.29 -18.96
CA SER A 245 4.42 -4.92 -19.38
C SER A 245 3.01 -4.57 -18.87
N LEU A 246 2.07 -5.53 -18.85
CA LEU A 246 0.72 -5.34 -18.34
C LEU A 246 0.70 -5.36 -16.80
N GLU A 247 1.51 -6.23 -16.17
CA GLU A 247 1.73 -6.19 -14.73
C GLU A 247 2.16 -4.79 -14.29
N LYS A 248 3.18 -4.23 -14.96
CA LYS A 248 3.71 -2.89 -14.70
C LYS A 248 2.65 -1.79 -14.83
N GLU A 249 1.84 -1.84 -15.89
CA GLU A 249 0.73 -0.87 -16.10
C GLU A 249 -0.22 -0.84 -14.90
N TYR A 250 -0.67 -2.01 -14.44
CA TYR A 250 -1.61 -2.08 -13.31
C TYR A 250 -0.94 -1.83 -11.96
N LEU A 251 0.36 -2.10 -11.80
CA LEU A 251 1.12 -1.67 -10.63
C LEU A 251 1.21 -0.14 -10.53
N ILE A 252 1.40 0.56 -11.65
CA ILE A 252 1.39 2.03 -11.67
C ILE A 252 0.03 2.57 -11.23
N LYS A 253 -1.08 1.99 -11.71
CA LYS A 253 -2.44 2.37 -11.27
C LYS A 253 -2.63 2.15 -9.77
N SER A 254 -2.17 1.01 -9.25
CA SER A 254 -2.23 0.70 -7.82
C SER A 254 -1.43 1.71 -6.98
N CYS A 255 -0.17 1.93 -7.33
CA CYS A 255 0.70 2.88 -6.63
C CYS A 255 0.13 4.31 -6.63
N HIS A 256 -0.38 4.75 -7.79
CA HIS A 256 -0.99 6.05 -7.95
C HIS A 256 -2.17 6.24 -6.97
N SER A 257 -3.11 5.28 -6.94
CA SER A 257 -4.25 5.32 -6.02
C SER A 257 -3.81 5.31 -4.56
N ASP A 258 -2.91 4.41 -4.16
CA ASP A 258 -2.45 4.29 -2.77
C ASP A 258 -1.80 5.59 -2.28
N LEU A 259 -0.88 6.16 -3.05
CA LEU A 259 -0.15 7.37 -2.67
C LEU A 259 -1.06 8.60 -2.63
N MET A 260 -2.00 8.74 -3.56
CA MET A 260 -2.97 9.84 -3.56
C MET A 260 -3.89 9.80 -2.34
N HIS A 261 -4.22 8.61 -1.84
CA HIS A 261 -5.01 8.44 -0.62
C HIS A 261 -4.14 8.49 0.65
N ALA A 262 -2.84 8.78 0.52
CA ALA A 262 -1.86 8.70 1.61
C ALA A 262 -1.96 7.36 2.36
N ASN A 263 -2.25 6.27 1.64
CA ASN A 263 -2.12 4.92 2.16
C ASN A 263 -0.63 4.57 2.21
N ARG A 264 -0.13 4.11 3.34
CA ARG A 264 1.29 3.74 3.56
C ARG A 264 1.49 2.24 3.73
N GLU A 265 0.40 1.49 3.72
CA GLU A 265 0.40 0.03 3.84
C GLU A 265 0.17 -0.62 2.47
N TYR A 266 1.05 -0.37 1.52
CA TYR A 266 0.99 -0.91 0.17
C TYR A 266 2.20 -1.80 -0.14
N ILE A 267 2.07 -2.62 -1.18
CA ILE A 267 3.12 -3.51 -1.68
C ILE A 267 3.45 -3.22 -3.16
N SER A 268 2.53 -2.59 -3.87
CA SER A 268 2.63 -2.32 -5.31
C SER A 268 3.89 -1.58 -5.70
N LEU A 269 4.32 -0.60 -4.89
CA LEU A 269 5.52 0.21 -5.17
C LEU A 269 6.82 -0.61 -5.04
N THR A 270 6.88 -1.56 -4.08
CA THR A 270 8.01 -2.49 -3.96
C THR A 270 8.13 -3.35 -5.21
N ARG A 271 7.03 -3.94 -5.66
CA ARG A 271 7.02 -4.79 -6.86
C ARG A 271 7.33 -4.01 -8.14
N LEU A 272 6.82 -2.78 -8.25
CA LEU A 272 7.16 -1.88 -9.36
C LEU A 272 8.65 -1.54 -9.37
N ALA A 273 9.25 -1.30 -8.21
CA ALA A 273 10.69 -1.05 -8.09
C ALA A 273 11.54 -2.25 -8.54
N GLU A 274 11.10 -3.48 -8.28
CA GLU A 274 11.75 -4.69 -8.79
C GLU A 274 11.77 -4.73 -10.32
N ILE A 275 10.62 -4.51 -10.96
CA ILE A 275 10.51 -4.49 -12.42
C ILE A 275 11.39 -3.39 -13.01
N LEU A 276 11.35 -2.19 -12.45
CA LEU A 276 12.18 -1.07 -12.92
C LEU A 276 13.69 -1.35 -12.77
N TYR A 277 14.07 -2.05 -11.69
CA TYR A 277 15.45 -2.49 -11.51
C TYR A 277 15.88 -3.48 -12.61
N GLU A 278 15.04 -4.46 -12.93
CA GLU A 278 15.27 -5.43 -14.00
C GLU A 278 15.36 -4.77 -15.39
N GLU A 279 14.56 -3.71 -15.61
CA GLU A 279 14.60 -2.89 -16.83
C GLU A 279 15.83 -1.94 -16.89
N GLY A 280 16.58 -1.80 -15.79
CA GLY A 280 17.77 -0.94 -15.70
C GLY A 280 17.48 0.49 -15.28
N ASP A 281 16.25 0.84 -14.92
CA ASP A 281 15.90 2.14 -14.30
C ASP A 281 16.22 2.14 -12.81
N ILE A 282 17.53 2.17 -12.52
CA ILE A 282 18.07 2.08 -11.17
C ILE A 282 17.64 3.26 -10.29
N VAL A 283 17.42 4.43 -10.88
CA VAL A 283 17.06 5.65 -10.14
C VAL A 283 15.65 5.53 -9.58
N ARG A 284 14.66 5.22 -10.43
CA ARG A 284 13.28 5.02 -9.98
C ARG A 284 13.17 3.83 -9.04
N ALA A 285 13.83 2.70 -9.36
CA ALA A 285 13.86 1.55 -8.48
C ALA A 285 14.35 1.89 -7.07
N TYR A 286 15.42 2.68 -6.97
CA TYR A 286 15.97 3.15 -5.68
C TYR A 286 14.96 4.04 -4.93
N ASN A 287 14.39 5.05 -5.60
CA ASN A 287 13.48 6.01 -4.99
C ASN A 287 12.19 5.33 -4.51
N TYR A 288 11.60 4.48 -5.35
CA TYR A 288 10.33 3.79 -5.03
C TYR A 288 10.51 2.76 -3.91
N LEU A 289 11.61 2.01 -3.91
CA LEU A 289 11.88 1.05 -2.86
C LEU A 289 12.13 1.72 -1.51
N ASN A 290 12.92 2.81 -1.47
CA ASN A 290 13.12 3.56 -0.23
C ASN A 290 11.81 4.16 0.27
N ARG A 291 11.00 4.76 -0.60
CA ARG A 291 9.68 5.28 -0.22
C ARG A 291 8.78 4.18 0.36
N SER A 292 8.75 3.00 -0.26
CA SER A 292 7.95 1.88 0.24
C SER A 292 8.39 1.44 1.65
N ILE A 293 9.71 1.38 1.89
CA ILE A 293 10.26 1.00 3.21
C ILE A 293 10.02 2.09 4.26
N GLU A 294 10.17 3.35 3.91
CA GLU A 294 9.86 4.47 4.81
C GLU A 294 8.40 4.45 5.25
N ASP A 295 7.48 4.26 4.31
CA ASP A 295 6.05 4.18 4.60
C ASP A 295 5.70 2.95 5.42
N ALA A 296 6.22 1.77 5.06
CA ALA A 296 6.01 0.53 5.84
C ALA A 296 6.57 0.64 7.26
N SER A 297 7.74 1.26 7.43
CA SER A 297 8.34 1.53 8.74
C SER A 297 7.49 2.48 9.57
N TYR A 298 6.98 3.55 8.97
CA TYR A 298 6.11 4.51 9.63
C TYR A 298 4.80 3.89 10.12
N CYS A 299 4.21 2.99 9.31
CA CYS A 299 3.02 2.23 9.66
C CYS A 299 3.29 1.01 10.52
N LYS A 300 4.56 0.65 10.78
CA LYS A 300 4.95 -0.60 11.44
C LYS A 300 4.40 -1.86 10.75
N ALA A 301 4.26 -1.81 9.44
CA ALA A 301 3.79 -2.92 8.61
C ALA A 301 4.96 -3.92 8.39
N LEU A 302 5.21 -4.79 9.36
CA LEU A 302 6.39 -5.68 9.37
C LEU A 302 6.44 -6.57 8.13
N GLN A 303 5.33 -7.15 7.72
CA GLN A 303 5.27 -7.98 6.51
C GLN A 303 5.71 -7.21 5.25
N ARG A 304 5.34 -5.94 5.12
CA ARG A 304 5.76 -5.10 3.99
C ARG A 304 7.25 -4.79 4.02
N MET A 305 7.79 -4.58 5.21
CA MET A 305 9.24 -4.39 5.38
C MET A 305 10.02 -5.64 4.99
N ASP A 306 9.57 -6.82 5.43
CA ASP A 306 10.22 -8.09 5.10
C ASP A 306 10.20 -8.38 3.59
N MET A 307 9.12 -8.05 2.91
CA MET A 307 9.01 -8.21 1.45
C MET A 307 9.96 -7.30 0.67
N ALA A 308 10.22 -6.09 1.16
CA ALA A 308 11.11 -5.12 0.51
C ALA A 308 12.61 -5.36 0.84
N ALA A 309 12.92 -5.98 1.98
CA ALA A 309 14.28 -6.12 2.50
C ALA A 309 15.27 -6.82 1.54
N PRO A 310 14.92 -7.92 0.83
CA PRO A 310 15.84 -8.59 -0.08
C PRO A 310 16.35 -7.68 -1.21
N MET A 311 15.49 -6.83 -1.76
CA MET A 311 15.85 -5.93 -2.86
C MET A 311 16.63 -4.72 -2.40
N LEU A 312 16.47 -4.30 -1.14
CA LEU A 312 17.08 -3.07 -0.62
C LEU A 312 18.61 -3.06 -0.77
N SER A 313 19.28 -4.15 -0.41
CA SER A 313 20.74 -4.26 -0.50
C SER A 313 21.23 -4.22 -1.95
N ILE A 314 20.52 -4.90 -2.85
CA ILE A 314 20.85 -5.02 -4.27
C ILE A 314 20.72 -3.65 -4.96
N VAL A 315 19.55 -3.03 -4.79
CA VAL A 315 19.23 -1.72 -5.42
C VAL A 315 20.15 -0.62 -4.88
N ASN A 316 20.35 -0.54 -3.56
CA ASN A 316 21.26 0.42 -2.94
C ASN A 316 22.71 0.29 -3.45
N THR A 317 23.21 -0.95 -3.60
CA THR A 317 24.55 -1.19 -4.12
C THR A 317 24.67 -0.74 -5.56
N SER A 318 23.68 -1.04 -6.40
CA SER A 318 23.67 -0.65 -7.81
C SER A 318 23.58 0.86 -7.97
N TYR A 319 22.74 1.53 -7.20
CA TYR A 319 22.61 2.99 -7.17
C TYR A 319 23.92 3.68 -6.75
N LYS A 320 24.56 3.20 -5.67
CA LYS A 320 25.87 3.72 -5.22
C LYS A 320 26.96 3.55 -6.28
N ARG A 321 26.99 2.41 -6.98
CA ARG A 321 27.95 2.17 -8.08
C ARG A 321 27.70 3.11 -9.25
N MET A 322 26.47 3.31 -9.64
CA MET A 322 26.06 4.24 -10.68
C MET A 322 26.49 5.67 -10.35
N ASN A 323 26.15 6.16 -9.16
CA ASN A 323 26.52 7.49 -8.68
C ASN A 323 28.05 7.69 -8.63
N SER A 324 28.80 6.69 -8.15
CA SER A 324 30.26 6.76 -8.12
C SER A 324 30.87 6.85 -9.53
N ARG A 325 30.29 6.15 -10.52
CA ARG A 325 30.72 6.25 -11.94
C ARG A 325 30.45 7.65 -12.50
N TRP A 326 29.28 8.22 -12.25
CA TRP A 326 28.89 9.57 -12.66
C TRP A 326 29.84 10.64 -12.06
N LEU A 327 30.13 10.55 -10.76
CA LEU A 327 31.04 11.47 -10.08
C LEU A 327 32.46 11.40 -10.67
N LYS A 328 32.97 10.20 -10.97
CA LYS A 328 34.25 10.03 -11.64
C LYS A 328 34.27 10.60 -13.05
N PHE A 329 33.19 10.42 -13.81
CA PHE A 329 33.03 10.97 -15.15
C PHE A 329 33.00 12.50 -15.12
N LEU A 330 32.20 13.11 -14.24
CA LEU A 330 32.12 14.57 -14.07
C LEU A 330 33.48 15.15 -13.61
N SER A 331 34.18 14.49 -12.69
CA SER A 331 35.50 14.93 -12.24
C SER A 331 36.53 14.86 -13.37
N GLY A 332 36.48 13.83 -14.23
CA GLY A 332 37.30 13.71 -15.42
C GLY A 332 37.09 14.83 -16.43
N ILE A 333 35.80 15.17 -16.67
CA ILE A 333 35.46 16.33 -17.54
C ILE A 333 35.99 17.64 -16.94
N SER A 334 35.80 17.87 -15.65
CA SER A 334 36.26 19.08 -14.97
C SER A 334 37.76 19.22 -15.02
N LEU A 335 38.51 18.14 -14.81
CA LEU A 335 39.98 18.14 -14.95
C LEU A 335 40.43 18.41 -16.39
N SER A 336 39.75 17.83 -17.38
CA SER A 336 40.01 18.09 -18.80
C SER A 336 39.80 19.55 -19.21
N LEU A 337 38.77 20.20 -18.63
CA LEU A 337 38.48 21.62 -18.89
C LEU A 337 39.46 22.57 -18.24
N ILE A 338 40.11 22.18 -17.14
CA ILE A 338 41.14 22.99 -16.47
C ILE A 338 42.47 22.95 -17.25
N HIS A 339 42.74 21.89 -18.03
CA HIS A 339 43.96 21.71 -18.82
C HIS A 339 43.88 22.26 -20.24
N ILE A 340 42.78 22.86 -20.65
CA ILE A 340 42.57 23.58 -21.90
C ILE A 340 42.70 25.08 -21.69
#